data_8ec72d782f048aeeffb9a591ffc871eb
#
_entry.id   8ec72d782f048aeeffb9a591ffc871eb
#
_cell.length_a   1.000
_cell.length_b   1.000
_cell.length_c   1.000
_cell.angle_alpha   90.00
_cell.angle_beta   90.00
_cell.angle_gamma   90.00
#
_symmetry.space_group_name_H-M   'P 1'
#
loop_
_entity.id
_entity.type
_entity.pdbx_description
1 polymer ?
#
loop_
_entity_poly.entity_id
_entity_poly.type
_entity_poly.pdbx_seq_one_letter_code
_entity_poly.pdbx_strand_id
1 'polypeptide(L)' 'MSYKRKTRDRWDIMTNYGYGWECECSEYTWPEAKQTLKEYRDNAAGRFSVRLEKHREKIEGETKCYI' A
#
# COMPACT_ATOMS: atom_id res chain seq x y z
N MET A 1 -28.27 1.15 11.19
CA MET A 1 -27.26 2.01 11.56
C MET A 1 -26.00 1.66 10.89
N SER A 2 -25.26 2.55 10.56
CA SER A 2 -24.08 2.25 9.86
C SER A 2 -22.88 2.34 10.75
N TYR A 3 -22.01 1.41 10.56
CA TYR A 3 -20.80 1.37 11.31
C TYR A 3 -19.75 2.11 10.54
N LYS A 4 -19.04 3.02 11.20
CA LYS A 4 -18.00 3.70 10.55
C LYS A 4 -16.70 3.13 10.97
N ARG A 5 -15.90 2.72 10.02
CA ARG A 5 -14.60 2.16 10.33
C ARG A 5 -13.66 3.29 10.68
N LYS A 6 -12.82 3.06 11.66
CA LYS A 6 -11.86 4.07 12.06
C LYS A 6 -10.50 3.82 11.41
N THR A 7 -10.34 2.66 10.82
CA THR A 7 -9.08 2.33 10.15
C THR A 7 -9.41 1.64 8.85
N ARG A 8 -8.46 1.60 7.98
CA ARG A 8 -8.60 0.87 6.72
C ARG A 8 -7.29 0.19 6.41
N ASP A 9 -7.36 -0.85 5.60
CA ASP A 9 -6.16 -1.57 5.22
C ASP A 9 -5.51 -0.85 4.05
N ARG A 10 -4.20 -0.84 4.06
CA ARG A 10 -3.45 -0.25 2.97
C ARG A 10 -2.35 -1.25 2.61
N TRP A 11 -2.18 -1.48 1.33
CA TRP A 11 -1.14 -2.35 0.84
C TRP A 11 -0.13 -1.50 0.08
N ASP A 12 1.11 -1.51 0.55
CA ASP A 12 2.16 -0.72 -0.07
C ASP A 12 3.02 -1.60 -0.95
N ILE A 13 3.26 -1.14 -2.16
CA ILE A 13 4.16 -1.84 -3.08
C ILE A 13 5.53 -1.24 -2.86
N MET A 14 6.43 -2.04 -2.32
CA MET A 14 7.76 -1.57 -1.95
C MET A 14 8.77 -2.06 -2.95
N THR A 15 9.69 -1.21 -3.32
CA THR A 15 10.75 -1.57 -4.26
C THR A 15 12.10 -1.23 -3.67
N ASN A 16 13.10 -1.95 -4.11
CA ASN A 16 14.46 -1.71 -3.67
C ASN A 16 15.37 -1.74 -4.90
N TYR A 17 15.84 -0.58 -5.30
CA TYR A 17 16.70 -0.47 -6.46
C TYR A 17 18.19 -0.51 -6.07
N GLY A 18 18.46 -0.86 -4.82
CA GLY A 18 19.83 -0.88 -4.34
C GLY A 18 20.12 0.19 -3.31
N TYR A 19 19.14 1.05 -3.04
CA TYR A 19 19.33 2.14 -2.10
C TYR A 19 18.43 1.99 -0.87
N GLY A 20 17.79 0.86 -0.72
CA GLY A 20 16.88 0.64 0.38
C GLY A 20 15.46 0.51 -0.13
N TRP A 21 14.55 0.15 0.76
CA TRP A 21 13.17 -0.07 0.37
C TRP A 21 12.41 1.25 0.35
N GLU A 22 11.67 1.46 -0.73
CA GLU A 22 10.87 2.66 -0.88
C GLU A 22 9.46 2.28 -1.29
N CYS A 23 8.48 3.05 -0.88
CA CYS A 23 7.11 2.80 -1.26
C CYS A 23 6.82 3.46 -2.59
N GLU A 24 6.52 2.67 -3.59
CA GLU A 24 6.24 3.20 -4.92
C GLU A 24 4.78 3.58 -5.07
N CYS A 25 3.89 2.79 -4.52
CA CYS A 25 2.49 3.14 -4.56
C CYS A 25 1.73 2.37 -3.49
N SER A 26 0.53 2.81 -3.20
CA SER A 26 -0.30 2.20 -2.20
C SER A 26 -1.66 1.93 -2.78
N GLU A 27 -2.25 0.81 -2.39
CA GLU A 27 -3.58 0.47 -2.82
C GLU A 27 -4.42 0.19 -1.59
N TYR A 28 -5.72 0.38 -1.72
CA TYR A 28 -6.60 0.22 -0.59
C TYR A 28 -7.52 -0.98 -0.69
N THR A 29 -7.42 -1.75 -1.75
CA THR A 29 -8.17 -2.99 -1.88
C THR A 29 -7.20 -4.09 -2.30
N TRP A 30 -7.51 -5.30 -1.88
CA TRP A 30 -6.65 -6.42 -2.17
C TRP A 30 -6.53 -6.74 -3.67
N PRO A 31 -7.63 -6.74 -4.42
CA PRO A 31 -7.50 -7.04 -5.85
C PRO A 31 -6.60 -6.05 -6.59
N GLU A 32 -6.69 -4.76 -6.22
CA GLU A 32 -5.85 -3.77 -6.84
C GLU A 32 -4.40 -3.94 -6.43
N ALA A 33 -4.16 -4.23 -5.15
CA ALA A 33 -2.81 -4.43 -4.67
C ALA A 33 -2.16 -5.62 -5.37
N LYS A 34 -2.94 -6.69 -5.55
CA LYS A 34 -2.42 -7.88 -6.18
C LYS A 34 -2.04 -7.62 -7.62
N GLN A 35 -2.87 -6.87 -8.33
CA GLN A 35 -2.59 -6.56 -9.71
C GLN A 35 -1.38 -5.66 -9.84
N THR A 36 -1.29 -4.63 -9.01
CA THR A 36 -0.16 -3.71 -9.05
C THR A 36 1.13 -4.44 -8.71
N LEU A 37 1.08 -5.32 -7.72
CA LEU A 37 2.25 -6.09 -7.34
C LEU A 37 2.73 -6.94 -8.51
N LYS A 38 1.80 -7.56 -9.23
CA LYS A 38 2.16 -8.38 -10.35
C LYS A 38 2.82 -7.56 -11.44
N GLU A 39 2.31 -6.37 -11.70
CA GLU A 39 2.87 -5.50 -12.71
C GLU A 39 4.29 -5.08 -12.36
N TYR A 40 4.51 -4.74 -11.10
CA TYR A 40 5.83 -4.34 -10.67
C TYR A 40 6.81 -5.51 -10.73
N ARG A 41 6.35 -6.70 -10.38
CA ARG A 41 7.23 -7.86 -10.44
C ARG A 41 7.59 -8.21 -11.88
N ASP A 42 6.63 -8.07 -12.79
CA ASP A 42 6.89 -8.36 -14.18
C ASP A 42 7.89 -7.35 -14.75
N ASN A 43 7.76 -6.09 -14.35
CA ASN A 43 8.67 -5.07 -14.81
C ASN A 43 10.04 -5.19 -14.17
N ALA A 44 10.08 -5.67 -12.95
CA ALA A 44 11.36 -5.81 -12.26
C ALA A 44 12.25 -6.83 -12.94
N ALA A 45 11.66 -7.98 -13.26
CA ALA A 45 12.38 -9.01 -14.00
C ALA A 45 13.83 -9.20 -13.55
N GLY A 46 14.04 -9.20 -12.25
CA GLY A 46 15.38 -9.39 -11.72
C GLY A 46 16.22 -8.15 -11.59
N ARG A 47 15.71 -7.00 -12.04
CA ARG A 47 16.50 -5.79 -11.96
C ARG A 47 16.44 -5.14 -10.59
N PHE A 48 15.34 -5.29 -9.89
CA PHE A 48 15.22 -4.76 -8.56
C PHE A 48 14.22 -5.65 -7.79
N SER A 49 14.18 -5.46 -6.49
CA SER A 49 13.31 -6.29 -5.65
C SER A 49 11.99 -5.59 -5.42
N VAL A 50 10.92 -6.37 -5.32
CA VAL A 50 9.59 -5.85 -5.09
C VAL A 50 8.95 -6.68 -4.01
N ARG A 51 8.25 -6.04 -3.09
CA ARG A 51 7.50 -6.76 -2.09
C ARG A 51 6.25 -5.99 -1.71
N LEU A 52 5.31 -6.68 -1.07
CA LEU A 52 4.06 -6.08 -0.65
C LEU A 52 4.07 -6.03 0.86
N GLU A 53 3.68 -4.89 1.42
CA GLU A 53 3.54 -4.73 2.86
C GLU A 53 2.13 -4.28 3.15
N LYS A 54 1.50 -4.90 4.14
CA LYS A 54 0.17 -4.52 4.53
C LYS A 54 0.24 -3.72 5.79
N HIS A 55 -0.46 -2.59 5.80
CA HIS A 55 -0.50 -1.71 6.95
C HIS A 55 -1.95 -1.35 7.23
N ARG A 56 -2.21 -0.87 8.42
CA ARG A 56 -3.52 -0.39 8.77
C ARG A 56 -3.36 1.07 9.12
N GLU A 57 -4.13 1.92 8.49
CA GLU A 57 -3.99 3.34 8.74
C GLU A 57 -5.29 3.93 9.22
N LYS A 58 -5.21 5.02 9.93
CA LYS A 58 -6.38 5.70 10.40
C LYS A 58 -7.03 6.44 9.26
N ILE A 59 -8.36 6.44 9.28
CA ILE A 59 -9.08 7.17 8.27
C ILE A 59 -9.01 8.63 8.65
N GLU A 60 -8.49 9.40 7.73
CA GLU A 60 -8.24 10.77 7.95
C GLU A 60 -9.37 11.58 8.42
N GLY A 61 -10.49 11.38 7.96
CA GLY A 61 -11.61 12.17 8.34
C GLY A 61 -11.89 12.19 9.80
N GLU A 62 -11.45 11.16 10.50
CA GLU A 62 -11.71 11.10 11.84
C GLU A 62 -10.90 12.04 12.64
N THR A 63 -9.77 12.32 12.26
CA THR A 63 -8.89 13.07 13.06
C THR A 63 -9.01 14.50 12.96
N LYS A 64 -9.74 14.99 12.05
CA LYS A 64 -9.78 16.33 11.89
C LYS A 64 -10.59 17.03 12.76
N CYS A 65 -11.40 16.40 13.39
CA CYS A 65 -12.29 17.11 14.11
C CYS A 65 -11.73 17.92 15.17
N TYR A 66 -10.67 17.59 15.68
CA TYR A 66 -10.24 18.30 16.76
C TYR A 66 -9.64 19.60 16.50
N ILE A 67 -9.53 19.99 15.39
CA ILE A 67 -8.92 21.20 15.18
C ILE A 67 -9.72 22.36 15.52
#